data_5ec20b906438de5592fda722027b6c6d
#
_entry.id   5ec20b906438de5592fda722027b6c6d
#
_cell.length_a   1.000
_cell.length_b   1.000
_cell.length_c   1.000
_cell.angle_alpha   90.00
_cell.angle_beta   90.00
_cell.angle_gamma   90.00
#
_symmetry.space_group_name_H-M   'P 1'
#
loop_
_entity.id
_entity.type
_entity.pdbx_description
1 polymer ?
#
loop_
_entity_poly.entity_id
_entity_poly.type
_entity_poly.pdbx_seq_one_letter_code
_entity_poly.pdbx_strand_id
1 'polypeptide(L)'
;VEALLKMSCHADSLGESPLHGVFASRSICEIFTSLLILASAGVSPNIFVAAQAGIADMKVLGLWLLLPAIAMLLVAFMFAWMRGYMWLVNRVLAGAAAGIIATVGLEAVRMYSFHHGGMPGDLPRLMGVLLTDQFMVGPSDLSDTLGYAYHYWNGASFGIVFAVALGRKAVFWGIAYGVIIGTIFLMSPPVDALGIGFMGRDMPTMPLTVYIAHLVYGGILGWLCHRWIRNDGWLLGRSDSLSTRV
;
A
#
# COMPACT_ATOMS: atom_id res chain seq x y z
N VAL A 1 19.39 -17.91 11.97
CA VAL A 1 18.82 -16.97 10.96
C VAL A 1 19.83 -15.88 10.67
N GLU A 2 20.42 -15.22 11.68
CA GLU A 2 21.41 -14.14 11.54
C GLU A 2 22.71 -14.57 10.86
N ALA A 3 23.19 -15.80 11.13
CA ALA A 3 24.38 -16.36 10.51
C ALA A 3 24.16 -16.70 9.01
N LEU A 4 22.97 -17.17 8.63
CA LEU A 4 22.60 -17.45 7.25
C LEU A 4 22.42 -16.15 6.43
N LEU A 5 21.86 -15.11 7.04
CA LEU A 5 21.76 -13.77 6.43
C LEU A 5 23.14 -13.13 6.20
N LYS A 6 24.06 -13.26 7.17
CA LYS A 6 25.43 -12.77 7.03
C LYS A 6 26.23 -13.51 5.96
N MET A 7 26.07 -14.82 5.84
CA MET A 7 26.76 -15.62 4.82
C MET A 7 26.23 -15.31 3.41
N SER A 8 24.91 -15.14 3.23
CA SER A 8 24.33 -14.82 1.93
C SER A 8 24.69 -13.41 1.44
N CYS A 9 24.72 -12.41 2.33
CA CYS A 9 25.10 -11.04 1.96
C CYS A 9 26.60 -10.84 1.75
N HIS A 10 27.47 -11.75 2.24
CA HIS A 10 28.93 -11.64 2.08
C HIS A 10 29.45 -12.38 0.82
N ALA A 11 28.72 -13.38 0.34
CA ALA A 11 29.08 -14.15 -0.86
C ALA A 11 29.02 -13.31 -2.15
N ASP A 12 28.21 -12.25 -2.18
CA ASP A 12 28.07 -11.37 -3.35
C ASP A 12 29.27 -10.43 -3.57
N SER A 13 30.28 -10.42 -2.68
CA SER A 13 31.47 -9.52 -2.78
C SER A 13 32.69 -10.16 -3.42
N LEU A 14 32.66 -11.44 -3.74
CA LEU A 14 33.81 -12.18 -4.30
C LEU A 14 33.48 -12.77 -5.66
N GLY A 15 33.73 -12.03 -6.72
CA GLY A 15 33.93 -12.61 -8.06
C GLY A 15 32.98 -12.14 -9.16
N GLU A 16 33.14 -10.91 -9.62
CA GLU A 16 32.65 -10.53 -10.95
C GLU A 16 33.64 -11.00 -12.02
N SER A 17 33.28 -12.02 -12.79
CA SER A 17 33.95 -12.34 -14.05
C SER A 17 33.41 -11.42 -15.18
N PRO A 18 34.25 -10.91 -16.10
CA PRO A 18 33.90 -9.85 -17.05
C PRO A 18 33.04 -10.27 -18.26
N LEU A 19 32.34 -11.41 -18.23
CA LEU A 19 31.62 -11.96 -19.40
C LEU A 19 30.11 -12.15 -19.26
N HIS A 20 29.45 -11.59 -18.21
CA HIS A 20 27.99 -11.63 -18.09
C HIS A 20 27.37 -10.22 -18.15
N GLY A 21 27.61 -9.50 -19.26
CA GLY A 21 26.73 -8.41 -19.65
C GLY A 21 25.41 -8.98 -20.13
N VAL A 22 24.30 -8.62 -19.50
CA VAL A 22 22.98 -8.24 -20.01
C VAL A 22 21.87 -8.36 -18.95
N PHE A 23 21.97 -9.20 -17.92
CA PHE A 23 20.99 -9.24 -16.83
C PHE A 23 21.69 -9.32 -15.45
N ALA A 24 22.08 -8.19 -14.91
CA ALA A 24 22.45 -8.17 -13.50
C ALA A 24 21.19 -8.48 -12.67
N SER A 25 21.08 -9.71 -12.17
CA SER A 25 20.03 -10.08 -11.23
C SER A 25 20.24 -9.34 -9.92
N ARG A 26 19.14 -8.95 -9.26
CA ARG A 26 19.22 -8.36 -7.91
C ARG A 26 19.77 -9.40 -6.93
N SER A 27 20.51 -8.95 -5.93
CA SER A 27 21.01 -9.86 -4.90
C SER A 27 19.84 -10.49 -4.12
N ILE A 28 20.05 -11.70 -3.60
CA ILE A 28 19.05 -12.38 -2.77
C ILE A 28 18.62 -11.50 -1.60
N CYS A 29 19.57 -10.75 -1.04
CA CYS A 29 19.33 -9.84 0.08
C CYS A 29 18.42 -8.66 -0.32
N GLU A 30 18.60 -8.08 -1.52
CA GLU A 30 17.70 -7.04 -2.06
C GLU A 30 16.27 -7.58 -2.27
N ILE A 31 16.17 -8.78 -2.85
CA ILE A 31 14.87 -9.43 -3.10
C ILE A 31 14.16 -9.69 -1.77
N PHE A 32 14.87 -10.28 -0.80
CA PHE A 32 14.32 -10.56 0.52
C PHE A 32 13.85 -9.29 1.24
N THR A 33 14.67 -8.22 1.21
CA THR A 33 14.31 -6.92 1.79
C THR A 33 13.06 -6.33 1.11
N SER A 34 12.97 -6.45 -0.21
CA SER A 34 11.81 -5.98 -0.97
C SER A 34 10.54 -6.76 -0.62
N LEU A 35 10.64 -8.09 -0.48
CA LEU A 35 9.52 -8.94 -0.08
C LEU A 35 9.06 -8.62 1.35
N LEU A 36 10.01 -8.36 2.26
CA LEU A 36 9.69 -7.95 3.62
C LEU A 36 8.95 -6.61 3.67
N ILE A 37 9.38 -5.63 2.86
CA ILE A 37 8.68 -4.35 2.71
C ILE A 37 7.27 -4.56 2.15
N LEU A 38 7.11 -5.37 1.10
CA LEU A 38 5.80 -5.66 0.51
C LEU A 38 4.87 -6.36 1.49
N ALA A 39 5.37 -7.38 2.21
CA ALA A 39 4.60 -8.10 3.22
C ALA A 39 4.16 -7.15 4.35
N SER A 40 5.08 -6.34 4.88
CA SER A 40 4.78 -5.40 5.96
C SER A 40 3.79 -4.31 5.54
N ALA A 41 3.95 -3.73 4.34
CA ALA A 41 3.00 -2.75 3.80
C ALA A 41 1.64 -3.38 3.53
N GLY A 42 1.59 -4.64 3.08
CA GLY A 42 0.35 -5.37 2.81
C GLY A 42 -0.49 -5.68 4.05
N VAL A 43 0.05 -5.63 5.26
CA VAL A 43 -0.71 -5.86 6.51
C VAL A 43 -1.79 -4.80 6.70
N SER A 44 -1.45 -3.53 6.55
CA SER A 44 -2.34 -2.42 6.89
C SER A 44 -3.72 -2.49 6.23
N PRO A 45 -3.85 -2.65 4.90
CA PRO A 45 -5.15 -2.68 4.25
C PRO A 45 -6.05 -3.87 4.69
N ASN A 46 -5.43 -4.92 5.23
CA ASN A 46 -6.15 -6.13 5.63
C ASN A 46 -6.66 -6.09 7.07
N ILE A 47 -6.22 -5.15 7.91
CA ILE A 47 -6.63 -5.06 9.33
C ILE A 47 -8.14 -4.83 9.45
N PHE A 48 -8.68 -3.83 8.75
CA PHE A 48 -10.11 -3.53 8.77
C PHE A 48 -10.95 -4.68 8.20
N VAL A 49 -10.50 -5.28 7.11
CA VAL A 49 -11.15 -6.43 6.47
C VAL A 49 -11.19 -7.63 7.43
N ALA A 50 -10.07 -7.93 8.10
CA ALA A 50 -9.96 -9.02 9.06
C ALA A 50 -10.86 -8.80 10.29
N ALA A 51 -10.95 -7.56 10.78
CA ALA A 51 -11.84 -7.22 11.88
C ALA A 51 -13.32 -7.40 11.51
N GLN A 52 -13.72 -6.95 10.32
CA GLN A 52 -15.10 -7.10 9.85
C GLN A 52 -15.44 -8.56 9.47
N ALA A 53 -14.44 -9.38 9.17
CA ALA A 53 -14.60 -10.82 8.99
C ALA A 53 -14.71 -11.58 10.34
N GLY A 54 -14.64 -10.89 11.48
CA GLY A 54 -14.75 -11.51 12.82
C GLY A 54 -13.50 -12.30 13.26
N ILE A 55 -12.33 -12.05 12.64
CA ILE A 55 -11.08 -12.75 13.00
C ILE A 55 -10.62 -12.30 14.39
N ALA A 56 -10.64 -10.99 14.68
CA ALA A 56 -10.38 -10.40 15.98
C ALA A 56 -10.79 -8.92 15.97
N ASP A 57 -10.89 -8.32 17.16
CA ASP A 57 -11.19 -6.90 17.29
C ASP A 57 -10.14 -6.03 16.59
N MET A 58 -10.58 -4.96 15.94
CA MET A 58 -9.68 -4.08 15.19
C MET A 58 -8.59 -3.45 16.06
N LYS A 59 -8.90 -3.15 17.33
CA LYS A 59 -7.93 -2.69 18.33
C LYS A 59 -6.83 -3.72 18.57
N VAL A 60 -7.19 -4.99 18.73
CA VAL A 60 -6.24 -6.10 18.92
C VAL A 60 -5.35 -6.26 17.69
N LEU A 61 -5.96 -6.31 16.49
CA LEU A 61 -5.24 -6.38 15.23
C LEU A 61 -4.33 -5.16 15.00
N GLY A 62 -4.79 -3.98 15.39
CA GLY A 62 -3.99 -2.75 15.35
C GLY A 62 -2.73 -2.84 16.20
N LEU A 63 -2.87 -3.27 17.44
CA LEU A 63 -1.74 -3.37 18.37
C LEU A 63 -0.77 -4.51 18.03
N TRP A 64 -1.27 -5.69 17.68
CA TRP A 64 -0.46 -6.90 17.54
C TRP A 64 -0.03 -7.24 16.11
N LEU A 65 -0.65 -6.64 15.10
CA LEU A 65 -0.26 -6.84 13.70
C LEU A 65 0.15 -5.53 13.02
N LEU A 66 -0.66 -4.46 13.12
CA LEU A 66 -0.36 -3.22 12.39
C LEU A 66 0.89 -2.53 12.93
N LEU A 67 1.00 -2.33 14.26
CA LEU A 67 2.18 -1.66 14.83
C LEU A 67 3.47 -2.45 14.60
N PRO A 68 3.53 -3.79 14.83
CA PRO A 68 4.71 -4.57 14.46
C PRO A 68 5.02 -4.53 12.96
N ALA A 69 4.02 -4.53 12.08
CA ALA A 69 4.24 -4.41 10.64
C ALA A 69 4.82 -3.06 10.25
N ILE A 70 4.33 -1.97 10.85
CA ILE A 70 4.93 -0.63 10.68
C ILE A 70 6.38 -0.61 11.15
N ALA A 71 6.66 -1.15 12.33
CA ALA A 71 8.03 -1.22 12.85
C ALA A 71 8.94 -2.05 11.91
N MET A 72 8.45 -3.19 11.42
CA MET A 72 9.18 -4.03 10.47
C MET A 72 9.44 -3.31 9.13
N LEU A 73 8.44 -2.58 8.62
CA LEU A 73 8.58 -1.76 7.42
C LEU A 73 9.69 -0.71 7.59
N LEU A 74 9.71 -0.02 8.73
CA LEU A 74 10.72 0.99 9.05
C LEU A 74 12.11 0.36 9.17
N VAL A 75 12.25 -0.79 9.85
CA VAL A 75 13.51 -1.51 9.97
C VAL A 75 14.01 -1.97 8.59
N ALA A 76 13.14 -2.56 7.76
CA ALA A 76 13.50 -3.00 6.42
C ALA A 76 13.88 -1.81 5.50
N PHE A 77 13.18 -0.67 5.63
CA PHE A 77 13.50 0.55 4.93
C PHE A 77 14.87 1.12 5.35
N MET A 78 15.14 1.19 6.66
CA MET A 78 16.44 1.64 7.20
C MET A 78 17.57 0.71 6.76
N PHE A 79 17.34 -0.60 6.78
CA PHE A 79 18.30 -1.59 6.26
C PHE A 79 18.59 -1.36 4.77
N ALA A 80 17.55 -1.16 3.94
CA ALA A 80 17.72 -0.84 2.53
C ALA A 80 18.56 0.42 2.31
N TRP A 81 18.31 1.46 3.11
CA TRP A 81 19.08 2.70 3.08
C TRP A 81 20.55 2.46 3.44
N MET A 82 20.83 1.79 4.57
CA MET A 82 22.19 1.50 5.03
C MET A 82 22.97 0.61 4.06
N ARG A 83 22.30 -0.30 3.36
CA ARG A 83 22.88 -1.17 2.33
C ARG A 83 23.04 -0.50 0.97
N GLY A 84 22.56 0.75 0.81
CA GLY A 84 22.67 1.48 -0.45
C GLY A 84 21.68 1.00 -1.54
N TYR A 85 20.58 0.31 -1.18
CA TYR A 85 19.55 -0.12 -2.14
C TYR A 85 18.67 1.07 -2.56
N MET A 86 19.31 2.10 -3.13
CA MET A 86 18.68 3.40 -3.39
C MET A 86 17.48 3.34 -4.34
N TRP A 87 17.42 2.35 -5.22
CA TRP A 87 16.25 2.11 -6.05
C TRP A 87 15.02 1.73 -5.20
N LEU A 88 15.21 0.88 -4.18
CA LEU A 88 14.14 0.44 -3.28
C LEU A 88 13.71 1.57 -2.36
N VAL A 89 14.69 2.31 -1.80
CA VAL A 89 14.43 3.52 -1.01
C VAL A 89 13.60 4.54 -1.80
N ASN A 90 13.98 4.82 -3.06
CA ASN A 90 13.22 5.73 -3.92
C ASN A 90 11.78 5.24 -4.16
N ARG A 91 11.59 3.93 -4.41
CA ARG A 91 10.25 3.36 -4.63
C ARG A 91 9.37 3.43 -3.38
N VAL A 92 9.92 3.11 -2.21
CA VAL A 92 9.18 3.20 -0.94
C VAL A 92 8.75 4.63 -0.67
N LEU A 93 9.66 5.60 -0.77
CA LEU A 93 9.33 7.01 -0.51
C LEU A 93 8.37 7.58 -1.56
N ALA A 94 8.64 7.33 -2.84
CA ALA A 94 7.77 7.80 -3.92
C ALA A 94 6.36 7.16 -3.82
N GLY A 95 6.32 5.85 -3.54
CA GLY A 95 5.06 5.12 -3.38
C GLY A 95 4.24 5.61 -2.18
N ALA A 96 4.88 5.78 -1.02
CA ALA A 96 4.21 6.28 0.19
C ALA A 96 3.64 7.69 -0.03
N ALA A 97 4.46 8.61 -0.53
CA ALA A 97 4.03 9.99 -0.79
C ALA A 97 2.94 10.06 -1.86
N ALA A 98 3.09 9.33 -2.97
CA ALA A 98 2.09 9.26 -4.01
C ALA A 98 0.77 8.64 -3.51
N GLY A 99 0.83 7.60 -2.68
CA GLY A 99 -0.32 6.97 -2.07
C GLY A 99 -1.09 7.92 -1.14
N ILE A 100 -0.40 8.69 -0.30
CA ILE A 100 -1.02 9.71 0.57
C ILE A 100 -1.74 10.76 -0.28
N ILE A 101 -1.08 11.31 -1.30
CA ILE A 101 -1.68 12.33 -2.18
C ILE A 101 -2.86 11.76 -2.96
N ALA A 102 -2.74 10.53 -3.46
CA ALA A 102 -3.83 9.85 -4.15
C ALA A 102 -5.04 9.63 -3.24
N THR A 103 -4.81 9.37 -1.94
CA THR A 103 -5.88 9.25 -0.94
C THR A 103 -6.63 10.56 -0.75
N VAL A 104 -5.98 11.73 -0.86
CA VAL A 104 -6.70 13.02 -0.85
C VAL A 104 -7.71 13.09 -1.99
N GLY A 105 -7.32 12.66 -3.20
CA GLY A 105 -8.22 12.62 -4.35
C GLY A 105 -9.39 11.63 -4.16
N LEU A 106 -9.10 10.45 -3.61
CA LEU A 106 -10.12 9.46 -3.26
C LEU A 106 -11.11 10.02 -2.24
N GLU A 107 -10.59 10.66 -1.18
CA GLU A 107 -11.41 11.29 -0.13
C GLU A 107 -12.32 12.40 -0.67
N ALA A 108 -11.83 13.22 -1.59
CA ALA A 108 -12.65 14.26 -2.20
C ALA A 108 -13.89 13.67 -2.89
N VAL A 109 -13.73 12.57 -3.64
CA VAL A 109 -14.86 11.87 -4.28
C VAL A 109 -15.78 11.23 -3.24
N ARG A 110 -15.19 10.54 -2.25
CA ARG A 110 -15.94 9.85 -1.20
C ARG A 110 -16.77 10.82 -0.37
N MET A 111 -16.16 11.92 0.08
CA MET A 111 -16.83 12.94 0.91
C MET A 111 -17.93 13.65 0.13
N TYR A 112 -17.70 13.98 -1.14
CA TYR A 112 -18.75 14.50 -2.00
C TYR A 112 -19.95 13.55 -2.06
N SER A 113 -19.71 12.27 -2.35
CA SER A 113 -20.76 11.26 -2.42
C SER A 113 -21.47 11.06 -1.07
N PHE A 114 -20.73 11.05 0.05
CA PHE A 114 -21.30 10.92 1.39
C PHE A 114 -22.27 12.06 1.70
N HIS A 115 -21.90 13.31 1.42
CA HIS A 115 -22.77 14.46 1.68
C HIS A 115 -24.02 14.49 0.78
N HIS A 116 -24.00 13.76 -0.32
CA HIS A 116 -25.16 13.62 -1.23
C HIS A 116 -25.91 12.29 -1.06
N GLY A 117 -25.67 11.57 0.05
CA GLY A 117 -26.36 10.31 0.36
C GLY A 117 -25.93 9.11 -0.47
N GLY A 118 -24.81 9.19 -1.19
CA GLY A 118 -24.27 8.10 -2.02
C GLY A 118 -23.42 7.08 -1.26
N MET A 119 -23.14 7.33 0.01
CA MET A 119 -22.38 6.43 0.91
C MET A 119 -23.14 6.24 2.22
N PRO A 120 -23.09 5.04 2.84
CA PRO A 120 -23.86 4.73 4.05
C PRO A 120 -23.31 5.41 5.31
N GLY A 121 -22.06 5.85 5.27
CA GLY A 121 -21.38 6.46 6.42
C GLY A 121 -19.97 6.90 6.10
N ASP A 122 -19.33 7.49 7.10
CA ASP A 122 -17.92 7.88 7.05
C ASP A 122 -17.03 6.73 7.52
N LEU A 123 -16.47 5.96 6.55
CA LEU A 123 -15.65 4.78 6.82
C LEU A 123 -14.41 5.08 7.67
N PRO A 124 -13.61 6.13 7.43
CA PRO A 124 -12.50 6.48 8.33
C PRO A 124 -12.92 6.68 9.78
N ARG A 125 -14.05 7.34 10.04
CA ARG A 125 -14.57 7.49 11.41
C ARG A 125 -14.94 6.14 12.03
N LEU A 126 -15.59 5.25 11.28
CA LEU A 126 -15.87 3.90 11.72
C LEU A 126 -14.59 3.14 12.08
N MET A 127 -13.57 3.20 11.21
CA MET A 127 -12.27 2.57 11.49
C MET A 127 -11.65 3.10 12.79
N GLY A 128 -11.76 4.39 13.07
CA GLY A 128 -11.25 5.00 14.28
C GLY A 128 -11.99 4.55 15.55
N VAL A 129 -13.32 4.48 15.49
CA VAL A 129 -14.15 3.96 16.60
C VAL A 129 -13.78 2.51 16.91
N LEU A 130 -13.57 1.67 15.88
CA LEU A 130 -13.16 0.28 16.05
C LEU A 130 -11.72 0.14 16.57
N LEU A 131 -10.78 1.00 16.12
CA LEU A 131 -9.41 1.02 16.64
C LEU A 131 -9.32 1.41 18.10
N THR A 132 -10.20 2.31 18.55
CA THR A 132 -10.24 2.78 19.95
C THR A 132 -11.15 1.95 20.84
N ASP A 133 -11.89 0.97 20.26
CA ASP A 133 -12.86 0.14 20.96
C ASP A 133 -13.97 1.00 21.61
N GLN A 134 -14.44 2.00 20.89
CA GLN A 134 -15.45 2.97 21.35
C GLN A 134 -16.79 2.82 20.63
N PHE A 135 -17.09 1.65 20.10
CA PHE A 135 -18.30 1.44 19.29
C PHE A 135 -19.58 1.85 20.03
N MET A 136 -19.70 1.52 21.33
CA MET A 136 -20.88 1.84 22.14
C MET A 136 -20.93 3.30 22.59
N VAL A 137 -19.82 4.00 22.58
CA VAL A 137 -19.72 5.42 23.00
C VAL A 137 -19.89 6.35 21.79
N GLY A 138 -19.48 5.88 20.62
CA GLY A 138 -19.49 6.65 19.38
C GLY A 138 -18.15 7.38 19.11
N PRO A 139 -18.11 8.18 18.04
CA PRO A 139 -16.90 8.86 17.60
C PRO A 139 -16.46 9.96 18.58
N SER A 140 -15.14 10.13 18.68
CA SER A 140 -14.46 11.17 19.45
C SER A 140 -13.35 11.78 18.60
N ASP A 141 -12.80 12.94 18.98
CA ASP A 141 -11.69 13.58 18.27
C ASP A 141 -10.47 12.64 18.13
N LEU A 142 -10.22 11.82 19.17
CA LEU A 142 -9.15 10.82 19.11
C LEU A 142 -9.46 9.72 18.10
N SER A 143 -10.67 9.15 18.15
CA SER A 143 -11.06 8.10 17.21
C SER A 143 -11.08 8.60 15.78
N ASP A 144 -11.59 9.80 15.53
CA ASP A 144 -11.60 10.41 14.21
C ASP A 144 -10.17 10.61 13.69
N THR A 145 -9.27 11.17 14.53
CA THR A 145 -7.86 11.34 14.17
C THR A 145 -7.18 10.01 13.82
N LEU A 146 -7.37 9.00 14.65
CA LEU A 146 -6.76 7.66 14.42
C LEU A 146 -7.36 6.97 13.19
N GLY A 147 -8.65 7.13 12.97
CA GLY A 147 -9.32 6.55 11.80
C GLY A 147 -8.82 7.15 10.48
N TYR A 148 -8.74 8.48 10.41
CA TYR A 148 -8.16 9.15 9.24
C TYR A 148 -6.66 8.86 9.09
N ALA A 149 -5.89 8.86 10.17
CA ALA A 149 -4.46 8.48 10.12
C ALA A 149 -4.28 7.06 9.57
N TYR A 150 -5.09 6.11 10.03
CA TYR A 150 -5.09 4.74 9.51
C TYR A 150 -5.49 4.69 8.03
N HIS A 151 -6.51 5.44 7.63
CA HIS A 151 -6.95 5.48 6.24
C HIS A 151 -5.88 6.03 5.29
N TYR A 152 -5.22 7.13 5.65
CA TYR A 152 -4.09 7.68 4.88
C TYR A 152 -2.88 6.74 4.89
N TRP A 153 -2.65 6.03 5.99
CA TRP A 153 -1.62 5.00 6.06
C TRP A 153 -1.92 3.82 5.13
N ASN A 154 -3.18 3.42 4.99
CA ASN A 154 -3.59 2.43 3.98
C ASN A 154 -3.27 2.91 2.56
N GLY A 155 -3.56 4.17 2.27
CA GLY A 155 -3.21 4.75 0.98
C GLY A 155 -1.70 4.76 0.73
N ALA A 156 -0.89 5.12 1.73
CA ALA A 156 0.57 5.01 1.66
C ALA A 156 1.03 3.57 1.43
N SER A 157 0.45 2.62 2.15
CA SER A 157 0.77 1.19 2.05
C SER A 157 0.47 0.62 0.66
N PHE A 158 -0.70 0.92 0.10
CA PHE A 158 -1.02 0.57 -1.29
C PHE A 158 -0.06 1.23 -2.28
N GLY A 159 0.32 2.50 -2.05
CA GLY A 159 1.30 3.19 -2.87
C GLY A 159 2.69 2.54 -2.81
N ILE A 160 3.15 2.11 -1.64
CA ILE A 160 4.40 1.35 -1.47
C ILE A 160 4.33 0.03 -2.25
N VAL A 161 3.23 -0.73 -2.08
CA VAL A 161 3.03 -2.00 -2.79
C VAL A 161 3.09 -1.80 -4.30
N PHE A 162 2.36 -0.82 -4.84
CA PHE A 162 2.39 -0.48 -6.25
C PHE A 162 3.80 -0.12 -6.74
N ALA A 163 4.47 0.81 -6.05
CA ALA A 163 5.77 1.32 -6.46
C ALA A 163 6.88 0.27 -6.38
N VAL A 164 6.90 -0.55 -5.32
CA VAL A 164 7.93 -1.59 -5.14
C VAL A 164 7.72 -2.73 -6.13
N ALA A 165 6.47 -3.20 -6.31
CA ALA A 165 6.18 -4.32 -7.20
C ALA A 165 6.32 -3.95 -8.67
N LEU A 166 5.72 -2.83 -9.11
CA LEU A 166 5.62 -2.46 -10.53
C LEU A 166 6.69 -1.45 -10.96
N GLY A 167 7.16 -0.59 -10.06
CA GLY A 167 8.10 0.46 -10.39
C GLY A 167 7.49 1.58 -11.23
N ARG A 168 8.31 2.20 -12.10
CA ARG A 168 7.86 3.24 -13.01
C ARG A 168 7.08 2.64 -14.16
N LYS A 169 5.75 2.79 -14.14
CA LYS A 169 4.83 2.30 -15.19
C LYS A 169 3.96 3.43 -15.73
N ALA A 170 3.32 3.19 -16.87
CA ALA A 170 2.33 4.12 -17.42
C ALA A 170 1.15 4.30 -16.45
N VAL A 171 0.50 5.45 -16.49
CA VAL A 171 -0.65 5.82 -15.62
C VAL A 171 -1.76 4.77 -15.65
N PHE A 172 -1.97 4.12 -16.81
CA PHE A 172 -2.95 3.03 -16.97
C PHE A 172 -2.78 1.92 -15.91
N TRP A 173 -1.55 1.55 -15.55
CA TRP A 173 -1.31 0.52 -14.52
C TRP A 173 -1.74 0.98 -13.13
N GLY A 174 -1.62 2.27 -12.83
CA GLY A 174 -2.16 2.85 -11.60
C GLY A 174 -3.69 2.79 -11.58
N ILE A 175 -4.34 3.15 -12.69
CA ILE A 175 -5.80 3.07 -12.83
C ILE A 175 -6.29 1.63 -12.67
N ALA A 176 -5.66 0.67 -13.37
CA ALA A 176 -6.00 -0.75 -13.25
C ALA A 176 -5.83 -1.25 -11.79
N TYR A 177 -4.75 -0.85 -11.12
CA TYR A 177 -4.50 -1.17 -9.72
C TYR A 177 -5.60 -0.59 -8.80
N GLY A 178 -5.99 0.67 -9.00
CA GLY A 178 -7.08 1.29 -8.25
C GLY A 178 -8.40 0.55 -8.44
N VAL A 179 -8.76 0.20 -9.68
CA VAL A 179 -9.97 -0.58 -9.97
C VAL A 179 -9.95 -1.94 -9.28
N ILE A 180 -8.80 -2.63 -9.29
CA ILE A 180 -8.64 -3.91 -8.59
C ILE A 180 -8.86 -3.74 -7.09
N ILE A 181 -8.27 -2.72 -6.46
CA ILE A 181 -8.47 -2.44 -5.02
C ILE A 181 -9.95 -2.16 -4.74
N GLY A 182 -10.60 -1.30 -5.52
CA GLY A 182 -12.03 -0.99 -5.37
C GLY A 182 -12.91 -2.21 -5.51
N THR A 183 -12.60 -3.10 -6.46
CA THR A 183 -13.33 -4.37 -6.65
C THR A 183 -13.14 -5.30 -5.45
N ILE A 184 -11.89 -5.48 -4.99
CA ILE A 184 -11.59 -6.31 -3.81
C ILE A 184 -12.32 -5.75 -2.58
N PHE A 185 -12.34 -4.42 -2.41
CA PHE A 185 -13.06 -3.78 -1.31
C PHE A 185 -14.56 -4.08 -1.38
N LEU A 186 -15.20 -3.92 -2.55
CA LEU A 186 -16.63 -4.20 -2.73
C LEU A 186 -16.99 -5.67 -2.48
N MET A 187 -16.06 -6.59 -2.73
CA MET A 187 -16.23 -8.02 -2.46
C MET A 187 -15.88 -8.43 -1.04
N SER A 188 -15.36 -7.49 -0.23
CA SER A 188 -14.83 -7.79 1.09
C SER A 188 -15.90 -7.77 2.17
N PRO A 189 -15.68 -8.47 3.32
CA PRO A 189 -16.62 -8.55 4.44
C PRO A 189 -17.15 -7.21 4.97
N PRO A 190 -16.38 -6.10 5.00
CA PRO A 190 -16.90 -4.80 5.44
C PRO A 190 -18.15 -4.34 4.71
N VAL A 191 -18.27 -4.59 3.42
CA VAL A 191 -19.41 -4.15 2.61
C VAL A 191 -20.68 -4.91 3.01
N ASP A 192 -20.57 -6.21 3.26
CA ASP A 192 -21.67 -7.04 3.72
C ASP A 192 -22.04 -6.73 5.18
N ALA A 193 -21.06 -6.55 6.04
CA ALA A 193 -21.24 -6.18 7.46
C ALA A 193 -21.94 -4.82 7.65
N LEU A 194 -21.80 -3.88 6.70
CA LEU A 194 -22.51 -2.61 6.68
C LEU A 194 -23.97 -2.75 6.19
N GLY A 195 -24.43 -3.96 5.87
CA GLY A 195 -25.79 -4.21 5.39
C GLY A 195 -26.07 -3.71 3.97
N ILE A 196 -25.02 -3.51 3.17
CA ILE A 196 -25.13 -2.98 1.79
C ILE A 196 -25.24 -4.12 0.77
N GLY A 197 -25.03 -5.34 1.23
CA GLY A 197 -25.04 -6.55 0.40
C GLY A 197 -23.80 -6.68 -0.49
N PHE A 198 -23.58 -7.91 -0.96
CA PHE A 198 -22.42 -8.22 -1.81
C PHE A 198 -22.32 -7.28 -3.00
N MET A 199 -21.12 -6.73 -3.23
CA MET A 199 -20.82 -5.74 -4.27
C MET A 199 -21.66 -4.45 -4.19
N GLY A 200 -22.29 -4.17 -3.05
CA GLY A 200 -23.12 -2.97 -2.86
C GLY A 200 -24.49 -3.04 -3.53
N ARG A 201 -25.03 -4.23 -3.78
CA ARG A 201 -26.29 -4.45 -4.51
C ARG A 201 -27.49 -3.72 -3.91
N ASP A 202 -27.51 -3.54 -2.58
CA ASP A 202 -28.63 -2.94 -1.85
C ASP A 202 -28.50 -1.40 -1.76
N MET A 203 -27.36 -0.84 -2.23
CA MET A 203 -27.09 0.60 -2.34
C MET A 203 -26.27 0.90 -3.61
N PRO A 204 -26.88 0.96 -4.80
CA PRO A 204 -26.16 1.06 -6.09
C PRO A 204 -25.24 2.27 -6.24
N THR A 205 -25.48 3.35 -5.50
CA THR A 205 -24.64 4.55 -5.49
C THR A 205 -23.27 4.30 -4.85
N MET A 206 -23.16 3.34 -3.93
CA MET A 206 -21.89 3.02 -3.27
C MET A 206 -20.88 2.39 -4.23
N PRO A 207 -21.16 1.34 -5.01
CA PRO A 207 -20.22 0.81 -6.00
C PRO A 207 -19.76 1.88 -6.99
N LEU A 208 -20.66 2.74 -7.46
CA LEU A 208 -20.31 3.85 -8.34
C LEU A 208 -19.29 4.78 -7.68
N THR A 209 -19.55 5.17 -6.42
CA THR A 209 -18.63 6.02 -5.64
C THR A 209 -17.28 5.35 -5.46
N VAL A 210 -17.28 4.06 -5.08
CA VAL A 210 -16.04 3.30 -4.86
C VAL A 210 -15.21 3.24 -6.15
N TYR A 211 -15.82 2.91 -7.29
CA TYR A 211 -15.06 2.86 -8.55
C TYR A 211 -14.54 4.22 -8.97
N ILE A 212 -15.33 5.30 -8.90
CA ILE A 212 -14.84 6.64 -9.25
C ILE A 212 -13.71 7.05 -8.31
N ALA A 213 -13.86 6.86 -7.01
CA ALA A 213 -12.85 7.19 -6.02
C ALA A 213 -11.52 6.44 -6.25
N HIS A 214 -11.61 5.15 -6.57
CA HIS A 214 -10.43 4.32 -6.83
C HIS A 214 -9.82 4.56 -8.23
N LEU A 215 -10.60 4.97 -9.22
CA LEU A 215 -10.07 5.47 -10.50
C LEU A 215 -9.25 6.75 -10.30
N VAL A 216 -9.76 7.68 -9.49
CA VAL A 216 -9.04 8.92 -9.14
C VAL A 216 -7.77 8.58 -8.36
N TYR A 217 -7.87 7.73 -7.34
CA TYR A 217 -6.72 7.25 -6.57
C TYR A 217 -5.65 6.64 -7.49
N GLY A 218 -6.04 5.66 -8.30
CA GLY A 218 -5.13 4.96 -9.20
C GLY A 218 -4.51 5.87 -10.27
N GLY A 219 -5.29 6.81 -10.81
CA GLY A 219 -4.80 7.81 -11.77
C GLY A 219 -3.72 8.70 -11.17
N ILE A 220 -3.97 9.28 -9.99
CA ILE A 220 -3.01 10.12 -9.27
C ILE A 220 -1.78 9.31 -8.87
N LEU A 221 -1.96 8.12 -8.28
CA LEU A 221 -0.88 7.23 -7.88
C LEU A 221 0.02 6.87 -9.08
N GLY A 222 -0.58 6.41 -10.17
CA GLY A 222 0.15 6.03 -11.38
C GLY A 222 0.91 7.21 -11.99
N TRP A 223 0.30 8.40 -12.05
CA TRP A 223 0.93 9.61 -12.56
C TRP A 223 2.12 10.03 -11.71
N LEU A 224 1.98 10.09 -10.37
CA LEU A 224 3.06 10.49 -9.47
C LEU A 224 4.19 9.46 -9.46
N CYS A 225 3.88 8.16 -9.40
CA CYS A 225 4.88 7.11 -9.49
C CYS A 225 5.65 7.15 -10.82
N HIS A 226 4.97 7.43 -11.93
CA HIS A 226 5.63 7.62 -13.24
C HIS A 226 6.62 8.79 -13.22
N ARG A 227 6.32 9.86 -12.48
CA ARG A 227 7.17 11.07 -12.39
C ARG A 227 8.33 10.92 -11.39
N TRP A 228 8.10 10.25 -10.26
CA TRP A 228 9.02 10.25 -9.12
C TRP A 228 9.91 9.01 -9.04
N ILE A 229 9.47 7.88 -9.63
CA ILE A 229 10.29 6.67 -9.65
C ILE A 229 11.33 6.80 -10.76
N ARG A 230 12.61 6.64 -10.39
CA ARG A 230 13.75 6.86 -11.30
C ARG A 230 14.09 5.63 -12.13
N ASN A 231 13.71 4.43 -11.68
CA ASN A 231 14.12 3.15 -12.28
C ASN A 231 12.95 2.39 -12.88
N ASP A 232 13.07 1.98 -14.15
CA ASP A 232 12.01 1.31 -14.92
C ASP A 232 11.91 -0.21 -14.67
N GLY A 233 12.87 -0.84 -13.97
CA GLY A 233 12.93 -2.29 -13.77
C GLY A 233 11.79 -2.84 -12.92
N TRP A 234 11.39 -4.09 -13.18
CA TRP A 234 10.52 -4.88 -12.30
C TRP A 234 11.25 -5.26 -11.01
N LEU A 235 10.51 -5.80 -10.01
CA LEU A 235 11.11 -6.27 -8.76
C LEU A 235 12.31 -7.21 -8.96
N LEU A 236 12.21 -8.13 -9.92
CA LEU A 236 13.22 -9.17 -10.19
C LEU A 236 14.22 -8.79 -11.29
N GLY A 237 14.05 -7.66 -11.97
CA GLY A 237 14.88 -7.25 -13.10
C GLY A 237 15.48 -5.86 -12.95
N ARG A 238 16.78 -5.72 -13.24
CA ARG A 238 17.45 -4.43 -13.38
C ARG A 238 17.38 -4.02 -14.85
N SER A 239 16.67 -2.95 -15.18
CA SER A 239 16.82 -2.36 -16.51
C SER A 239 18.01 -1.42 -16.47
N ASP A 240 19.12 -1.83 -17.04
CA ASP A 240 20.25 -0.94 -17.31
C ASP A 240 19.91 -0.03 -18.50
N SER A 241 19.08 0.98 -18.25
CA SER A 241 18.97 2.13 -19.16
C SER A 241 20.09 3.13 -18.86
N LEU A 242 21.33 2.63 -18.84
CA LEU A 242 22.53 3.44 -18.94
C LEU A 242 23.15 3.17 -20.29
N SER A 243 22.61 3.75 -21.35
CA SER A 243 23.41 4.05 -22.55
C SER A 243 22.52 4.76 -23.57
N THR A 244 23.08 5.85 -24.07
CA THR A 244 22.66 6.74 -25.16
C THR A 244 21.88 7.97 -24.74
N ARG A 245 22.59 8.88 -24.05
CA ARG A 245 22.57 10.29 -24.43
C ARG A 245 24.03 10.73 -24.59
N VAL A 246 24.55 10.54 -25.80
CA VAL A 246 25.63 11.32 -26.38
C VAL A 246 24.97 12.51 -27.07
#